data_7da1ce1ef13ca92b18d7e0667597c9b2
#
_entry.id   7da1ce1ef13ca92b18d7e0667597c9b2
#
_cell.length_a   1.000
_cell.length_b   1.000
_cell.length_c   1.000
_cell.angle_alpha   90.00
_cell.angle_beta   90.00
_cell.angle_gamma   90.00
#
_symmetry.space_group_name_H-M   'P 1'
#
loop_
_entity.id
_entity.type
_entity.pdbx_description
1 polymer ?
#
loop_
_entity_poly.entity_id
_entity_poly.type
_entity_poly.pdbx_seq_one_letter_code
_entity_poly.pdbx_strand_id
1 'polypeptide(L)'
;GGGGGGYCRREGGGARGGARAEGREGVEAGIEVTNVDTRMGALNDDPRYVQVYRQLAVEFDVPLRVPSQSTAARFGFSDLRKQFAAKGIVFPDYLVFDKLDVEKKGVKQFWMKTLRNLKPGVTELFIHAAMPTDELRHVTNSWKTRSEEYETFTNDADVRRLVYEQGI
;
A
#
# COMPACT_ATOMS: atom_id res chain seq x y z
N GLY A 1 19.57 -18.12 18.25
CA GLY A 1 19.70 -18.78 16.98
C GLY A 1 18.90 -18.05 15.93
N GLY A 2 19.57 -17.25 15.10
CA GLY A 2 18.97 -16.44 14.06
C GLY A 2 18.53 -17.29 12.88
N GLY A 3 17.25 -17.33 12.62
CA GLY A 3 16.67 -17.76 11.36
C GLY A 3 16.60 -16.58 10.41
N GLY A 4 17.74 -16.18 9.85
CA GLY A 4 17.80 -15.27 8.71
C GLY A 4 17.25 -15.99 7.50
N GLY A 5 16.00 -15.69 7.14
CA GLY A 5 15.39 -16.20 5.92
C GLY A 5 16.20 -15.80 4.70
N GLY A 6 16.74 -16.80 4.02
CA GLY A 6 17.44 -16.65 2.76
C GLY A 6 16.52 -16.21 1.62
N TYR A 7 15.98 -14.98 1.70
CA TYR A 7 15.32 -14.35 0.58
C TYR A 7 16.36 -13.68 -0.32
N CYS A 8 16.80 -14.50 -1.27
CA CYS A 8 17.11 -14.10 -2.62
C CYS A 8 18.28 -13.16 -2.87
N ARG A 9 19.45 -13.72 -2.96
CA ARG A 9 20.43 -13.25 -3.97
C ARG A 9 20.01 -13.75 -5.36
N ARG A 10 18.85 -13.39 -5.84
CA ARG A 10 18.54 -13.51 -7.27
C ARG A 10 18.83 -12.17 -7.93
N GLU A 11 19.65 -12.20 -8.96
CA GLU A 11 19.87 -11.05 -9.85
C GLU A 11 18.52 -10.45 -10.26
N GLY A 12 18.45 -9.12 -10.45
CA GLY A 12 17.20 -8.41 -10.72
C GLY A 12 16.33 -8.98 -11.86
N GLY A 13 16.89 -9.84 -12.71
CA GLY A 13 16.19 -10.60 -13.74
C GLY A 13 15.18 -11.61 -13.20
N GLY A 14 15.48 -12.29 -12.08
CA GLY A 14 14.56 -13.24 -11.47
C GLY A 14 13.35 -12.57 -10.80
N ALA A 15 13.56 -11.44 -10.12
CA ALA A 15 12.48 -10.66 -9.52
C ALA A 15 11.55 -10.07 -10.59
N ARG A 16 12.12 -9.55 -11.69
CA ARG A 16 11.36 -9.05 -12.83
C ARG A 16 10.53 -10.15 -13.48
N GLY A 17 11.11 -11.31 -13.72
CA GLY A 17 10.43 -12.44 -14.34
C GLY A 17 9.24 -12.92 -13.49
N GLY A 18 9.43 -13.05 -12.17
CA GLY A 18 8.38 -13.46 -11.24
C GLY A 18 7.23 -12.47 -11.16
N ALA A 19 7.51 -11.20 -10.89
CA ALA A 19 6.49 -10.16 -10.78
C ALA A 19 5.71 -9.94 -12.09
N ARG A 20 6.40 -10.06 -13.24
CA ARG A 20 5.75 -10.00 -14.56
C ARG A 20 4.86 -11.21 -14.82
N ALA A 21 5.28 -12.39 -14.39
CA ALA A 21 4.46 -13.60 -14.51
C ALA A 21 3.17 -13.49 -13.70
N GLU A 22 3.25 -13.02 -12.45
CA GLU A 22 2.06 -12.78 -11.61
C GLU A 22 1.06 -11.82 -12.26
N GLY A 23 1.53 -10.70 -12.82
CA GLY A 23 0.66 -9.74 -13.53
C GLY A 23 0.00 -10.36 -14.77
N ARG A 24 0.73 -11.13 -15.55
CA ARG A 24 0.19 -11.82 -16.74
C ARG A 24 -0.81 -12.90 -16.38
N GLU A 25 -0.52 -13.68 -15.37
CA GLU A 25 -1.42 -14.73 -14.88
C GLU A 25 -2.76 -14.13 -14.43
N GLY A 26 -2.75 -12.96 -13.78
CA GLY A 26 -3.97 -12.21 -13.47
C GLY A 26 -4.76 -11.82 -14.72
N VAL A 27 -4.10 -11.25 -15.72
CA VAL A 27 -4.74 -10.86 -16.99
C VAL A 27 -5.29 -12.09 -17.74
N GLU A 28 -4.52 -13.17 -17.83
CA GLU A 28 -4.93 -14.44 -18.48
C GLU A 28 -6.10 -15.10 -17.76
N ALA A 29 -6.19 -14.94 -16.44
CA ALA A 29 -7.34 -15.36 -15.63
C ALA A 29 -8.59 -14.46 -15.79
N GLY A 30 -8.53 -13.42 -16.63
CA GLY A 30 -9.63 -12.49 -16.87
C GLY A 30 -9.79 -11.42 -15.78
N ILE A 31 -8.78 -11.21 -14.94
CA ILE A 31 -8.77 -10.15 -13.93
C ILE A 31 -8.38 -8.83 -14.60
N GLU A 32 -9.21 -7.80 -14.41
CA GLU A 32 -8.85 -6.44 -14.78
C GLU A 32 -7.83 -5.89 -13.80
N VAL A 33 -6.57 -5.83 -14.22
CA VAL A 33 -5.48 -5.29 -13.40
C VAL A 33 -5.57 -3.77 -13.40
N THR A 34 -5.93 -3.17 -12.28
CA THR A 34 -6.15 -1.73 -12.14
C THR A 34 -4.97 -0.99 -11.54
N ASN A 35 -4.08 -1.68 -10.86
CA ASN A 35 -2.88 -1.10 -10.23
C ASN A 35 -1.86 -2.18 -9.88
N VAL A 36 -0.62 -1.78 -9.64
CA VAL A 36 0.42 -2.65 -9.09
C VAL A 36 0.84 -2.14 -7.71
N ASP A 37 0.91 -3.07 -6.77
CA ASP A 37 1.44 -2.85 -5.42
C ASP A 37 2.57 -3.83 -5.12
N THR A 38 3.38 -3.51 -4.11
CA THR A 38 4.46 -4.38 -3.65
C THR A 38 4.15 -4.96 -2.28
N ARG A 39 4.03 -6.28 -2.21
CA ARG A 39 3.79 -6.97 -0.94
C ARG A 39 4.89 -6.65 0.06
N MET A 40 4.51 -6.18 1.25
CA MET A 40 5.43 -5.81 2.35
C MET A 40 6.47 -4.76 1.97
N GLY A 41 6.29 -4.04 0.87
CA GLY A 41 7.26 -3.07 0.38
C GLY A 41 8.51 -3.67 -0.27
N ALA A 42 8.53 -4.99 -0.52
CA ALA A 42 9.73 -5.71 -0.95
C ALA A 42 10.41 -5.14 -2.21
N LEU A 43 9.65 -4.57 -3.13
CA LEU A 43 10.22 -3.93 -4.33
C LEU A 43 10.74 -2.50 -4.07
N ASN A 44 10.51 -1.96 -2.87
CA ASN A 44 11.01 -0.63 -2.47
C ASN A 44 12.30 -0.70 -1.64
N ASP A 45 12.73 -1.89 -1.22
CA ASP A 45 13.88 -2.06 -0.31
C ASP A 45 15.23 -1.97 -1.03
N ASP A 46 15.26 -2.14 -2.37
CA ASP A 46 16.48 -2.12 -3.15
C ASP A 46 16.28 -1.34 -4.45
N PRO A 47 17.19 -0.43 -4.83
CA PRO A 47 17.09 0.35 -6.07
C PRO A 47 16.89 -0.49 -7.33
N ARG A 48 17.42 -1.71 -7.36
CA ARG A 48 17.25 -2.65 -8.49
C ARG A 48 15.79 -3.09 -8.62
N TYR A 49 15.12 -3.33 -7.51
CA TYR A 49 13.71 -3.73 -7.48
C TYR A 49 12.78 -2.56 -7.74
N VAL A 50 13.13 -1.35 -7.32
CA VAL A 50 12.42 -0.12 -7.71
C VAL A 50 12.36 0.03 -9.24
N GLN A 51 13.43 -0.31 -9.94
CA GLN A 51 13.42 -0.32 -11.40
C GLN A 51 12.47 -1.37 -11.99
N VAL A 52 12.40 -2.56 -11.40
CA VAL A 52 11.44 -3.61 -11.79
C VAL A 52 10.01 -3.10 -11.58
N TYR A 53 9.72 -2.54 -10.42
CA TYR A 53 8.42 -1.99 -10.07
C TYR A 53 7.95 -0.93 -11.07
N ARG A 54 8.85 0.00 -11.41
CA ARG A 54 8.61 1.00 -12.46
C ARG A 54 8.33 0.39 -13.84
N GLN A 55 9.07 -0.66 -14.22
CA GLN A 55 8.88 -1.31 -15.51
C GLN A 55 7.53 -2.02 -15.61
N LEU A 56 7.03 -2.59 -14.52
CA LEU A 56 5.70 -3.21 -14.48
C LEU A 56 4.60 -2.19 -14.73
N ALA A 57 4.66 -1.02 -14.09
CA ALA A 57 3.69 0.03 -14.33
C ALA A 57 3.61 0.47 -15.79
N VAL A 58 4.77 0.65 -16.43
CA VAL A 58 4.83 1.01 -17.85
C VAL A 58 4.34 -0.13 -18.75
N GLU A 59 4.68 -1.38 -18.43
CA GLU A 59 4.31 -2.54 -19.25
C GLU A 59 2.81 -2.85 -19.18
N PHE A 60 2.21 -2.73 -18.00
CA PHE A 60 0.77 -2.99 -17.80
C PHE A 60 -0.08 -1.73 -17.95
N ASP A 61 0.53 -0.56 -18.14
CA ASP A 61 -0.14 0.75 -18.21
C ASP A 61 -1.09 1.00 -17.03
N VAL A 62 -0.60 0.77 -15.82
CA VAL A 62 -1.38 0.88 -14.58
C VAL A 62 -0.69 1.75 -13.52
N PRO A 63 -1.47 2.38 -12.62
CA PRO A 63 -0.94 3.14 -11.50
C PRO A 63 -0.10 2.28 -10.56
N LEU A 64 0.83 2.94 -9.85
CA LEU A 64 1.62 2.35 -8.76
C LEU A 64 1.24 2.95 -7.41
N ARG A 65 1.30 2.14 -6.37
CA ARG A 65 1.40 2.65 -5.01
C ARG A 65 2.82 3.15 -4.76
N VAL A 66 2.97 4.45 -4.51
CA VAL A 66 4.28 5.10 -4.30
C VAL A 66 4.30 5.76 -2.92
N PRO A 67 5.38 5.58 -2.13
CA PRO A 67 5.52 6.24 -0.83
C PRO A 67 5.36 7.76 -0.94
N SER A 68 4.92 8.41 0.13
CA SER A 68 4.93 9.87 0.20
C SER A 68 6.35 10.42 -0.01
N GLN A 69 6.44 11.67 -0.44
CA GLN A 69 7.75 12.33 -0.69
C GLN A 69 8.67 12.26 0.54
N SER A 70 8.11 12.49 1.73
CA SER A 70 8.87 12.43 2.99
C SER A 70 9.34 11.01 3.32
N THR A 71 8.49 10.02 3.07
CA THR A 71 8.84 8.60 3.29
C THR A 71 9.90 8.16 2.28
N ALA A 72 9.74 8.47 1.01
CA ALA A 72 10.73 8.15 -0.03
C ALA A 72 12.10 8.78 0.29
N ALA A 73 12.12 10.04 0.73
CA ALA A 73 13.36 10.72 1.12
C ALA A 73 14.06 10.05 2.33
N ARG A 74 13.30 9.58 3.32
CA ARG A 74 13.86 8.84 4.48
C ARG A 74 14.59 7.56 4.09
N PHE A 75 14.13 6.91 3.02
CA PHE A 75 14.75 5.70 2.46
C PHE A 75 15.80 5.99 1.38
N GLY A 76 16.19 7.26 1.17
CA GLY A 76 17.23 7.63 0.21
C GLY A 76 16.73 7.79 -1.23
N PHE A 77 15.42 7.80 -1.46
CA PHE A 77 14.79 7.92 -2.79
C PHE A 77 14.12 9.29 -3.00
N SER A 78 14.80 10.38 -2.69
CA SER A 78 14.25 11.73 -2.75
C SER A 78 13.64 12.11 -4.11
N ASP A 79 14.18 11.60 -5.20
CA ASP A 79 13.72 11.90 -6.57
C ASP A 79 12.76 10.85 -7.15
N LEU A 80 12.36 9.83 -6.38
CA LEU A 80 11.57 8.71 -6.87
C LEU A 80 10.28 9.17 -7.57
N ARG A 81 9.49 10.00 -6.90
CA ARG A 81 8.23 10.50 -7.45
C ARG A 81 8.43 11.31 -8.72
N LYS A 82 9.45 12.16 -8.76
CA LYS A 82 9.81 12.94 -9.94
C LYS A 82 10.22 12.04 -11.12
N GLN A 83 11.03 11.01 -10.85
CA GLN A 83 11.45 10.04 -11.87
C GLN A 83 10.27 9.24 -12.43
N PHE A 84 9.29 8.87 -11.60
CA PHE A 84 8.10 8.14 -12.01
C PHE A 84 7.18 9.04 -12.85
N ALA A 85 6.92 10.26 -12.38
CA ALA A 85 6.13 11.25 -13.11
C ALA A 85 6.73 11.56 -14.50
N ALA A 86 8.06 11.68 -14.60
CA ALA A 86 8.74 11.89 -15.87
C ALA A 86 8.58 10.74 -16.87
N LYS A 87 8.13 9.58 -16.43
CA LYS A 87 7.81 8.40 -17.26
C LYS A 87 6.30 8.24 -17.50
N GLY A 88 5.50 9.20 -17.08
CA GLY A 88 4.04 9.15 -17.22
C GLY A 88 3.37 8.16 -16.26
N ILE A 89 4.08 7.63 -15.25
CA ILE A 89 3.51 6.71 -14.28
C ILE A 89 2.59 7.46 -13.34
N VAL A 90 1.37 7.01 -13.23
CA VAL A 90 0.35 7.54 -12.32
C VAL A 90 0.50 6.92 -10.93
N PHE A 91 0.32 7.72 -9.89
CA PHE A 91 0.36 7.30 -8.50
C PHE A 91 -0.40 8.30 -7.62
N PRO A 92 -0.89 7.91 -6.43
CA PRO A 92 -1.59 8.80 -5.52
C PRO A 92 -0.75 10.00 -5.10
N ASP A 93 -1.38 11.17 -4.95
CA ASP A 93 -0.72 12.36 -4.41
C ASP A 93 -0.28 12.14 -2.98
N TYR A 94 -1.12 11.45 -2.20
CA TYR A 94 -0.89 11.14 -0.80
C TYR A 94 -1.13 9.67 -0.53
N LEU A 95 -0.25 9.08 0.31
CA LEU A 95 -0.44 7.74 0.88
C LEU A 95 -0.47 7.88 2.40
N VAL A 96 -1.57 7.47 3.00
CA VAL A 96 -1.72 7.45 4.45
C VAL A 96 -1.53 6.03 4.96
N PHE A 97 -0.42 5.84 5.64
CA PHE A 97 -0.06 4.61 6.33
C PHE A 97 0.75 4.98 7.58
N ASP A 98 0.14 4.89 8.76
CA ASP A 98 0.83 5.16 10.01
C ASP A 98 0.37 4.23 11.13
N LYS A 99 1.01 3.08 11.22
CA LYS A 99 0.72 2.08 12.24
C LYS A 99 0.94 2.59 13.67
N LEU A 100 1.98 3.39 13.89
CA LEU A 100 2.33 3.88 15.23
C LEU A 100 1.32 4.91 15.74
N ASP A 101 0.83 5.77 14.88
CA ASP A 101 -0.19 6.77 15.25
C ASP A 101 -1.56 6.12 15.49
N VAL A 102 -1.89 5.09 14.73
CA VAL A 102 -3.10 4.27 14.94
C VAL A 102 -3.09 3.62 16.32
N GLU A 103 -1.99 2.96 16.69
CA GLU A 103 -1.85 2.28 17.98
C GLU A 103 -1.92 3.25 19.17
N LYS A 104 -1.41 4.48 19.03
CA LYS A 104 -1.41 5.49 20.09
C LYS A 104 -2.74 6.20 20.28
N LYS A 105 -3.47 6.47 19.20
CA LYS A 105 -4.67 7.32 19.22
C LYS A 105 -5.98 6.55 19.17
N GLY A 106 -5.93 5.25 18.88
CA GLY A 106 -7.09 4.42 18.55
C GLY A 106 -7.48 4.56 17.07
N VAL A 107 -7.93 3.45 16.51
CA VAL A 107 -8.20 3.29 15.07
C VAL A 107 -9.23 4.29 14.56
N LYS A 108 -10.42 4.34 15.17
CA LYS A 108 -11.48 5.25 14.76
C LYS A 108 -11.03 6.71 14.80
N GLN A 109 -10.39 7.13 15.88
CA GLN A 109 -9.99 8.53 16.06
C GLN A 109 -8.91 8.94 15.05
N PHE A 110 -7.97 8.05 14.78
CA PHE A 110 -6.94 8.27 13.74
C PHE A 110 -7.58 8.48 12.37
N TRP A 111 -8.47 7.57 11.95
CA TRP A 111 -9.11 7.65 10.63
C TRP A 111 -10.08 8.82 10.51
N MET A 112 -10.87 9.11 11.54
CA MET A 112 -11.72 10.30 11.58
C MET A 112 -10.92 11.60 11.42
N LYS A 113 -9.77 11.70 12.10
CA LYS A 113 -8.87 12.84 11.94
C LYS A 113 -8.29 12.90 10.53
N THR A 114 -7.86 11.77 9.99
CA THR A 114 -7.32 11.68 8.63
C THR A 114 -8.34 12.14 7.60
N LEU A 115 -9.54 11.60 7.63
CA LEU A 115 -10.62 11.95 6.71
C LEU A 115 -10.99 13.45 6.75
N ARG A 116 -11.04 14.05 7.96
CA ARG A 116 -11.30 15.49 8.10
C ARG A 116 -10.22 16.39 7.53
N ASN A 117 -9.00 15.88 7.36
CA ASN A 117 -7.83 16.66 6.95
C ASN A 117 -7.27 16.21 5.60
N LEU A 118 -8.08 15.53 4.78
CA LEU A 118 -7.68 15.20 3.42
C LEU A 118 -7.40 16.47 2.63
N LYS A 119 -6.37 16.41 1.81
CA LYS A 119 -6.01 17.51 0.92
C LYS A 119 -6.63 17.27 -0.46
N PRO A 120 -6.86 18.34 -1.26
CA PRO A 120 -7.25 18.16 -2.65
C PRO A 120 -6.26 17.27 -3.41
N GLY A 121 -6.80 16.34 -4.19
CA GLY A 121 -6.02 15.33 -4.91
C GLY A 121 -6.45 13.90 -4.58
N VAL A 122 -5.69 12.93 -5.06
CA VAL A 122 -5.93 11.51 -4.81
C VAL A 122 -5.17 11.07 -3.56
N THR A 123 -5.90 10.65 -2.53
CA THR A 123 -5.31 10.07 -1.31
C THR A 123 -5.64 8.59 -1.22
N GLU A 124 -4.63 7.76 -1.15
CA GLU A 124 -4.78 6.34 -0.86
C GLU A 124 -4.69 6.10 0.66
N LEU A 125 -5.72 5.48 1.23
CA LEU A 125 -5.74 5.04 2.62
C LEU A 125 -5.36 3.55 2.68
N PHE A 126 -4.26 3.24 3.34
CA PHE A 126 -3.76 1.88 3.45
C PHE A 126 -4.22 1.25 4.77
N ILE A 127 -5.21 0.35 4.69
CA ILE A 127 -5.79 -0.35 5.83
C ILE A 127 -5.59 -1.88 5.71
N HIS A 128 -5.75 -2.57 6.83
CA HIS A 128 -5.68 -4.03 6.89
C HIS A 128 -6.94 -4.62 7.54
N ALA A 129 -8.09 -4.09 7.19
CA ALA A 129 -9.37 -4.49 7.75
C ALA A 129 -9.61 -6.01 7.67
N ALA A 130 -10.01 -6.62 8.78
CA ALA A 130 -10.35 -8.04 8.83
C ALA A 130 -11.40 -8.32 9.91
N MET A 131 -12.32 -9.25 9.63
CA MET A 131 -13.33 -9.68 10.60
C MET A 131 -12.68 -10.32 11.84
N PRO A 132 -13.23 -10.09 13.06
CA PRO A 132 -12.67 -10.57 14.33
C PRO A 132 -12.93 -12.07 14.56
N THR A 133 -12.40 -12.92 13.70
CA THR A 133 -12.52 -14.39 13.82
C THR A 133 -11.45 -14.98 14.73
N ASP A 134 -11.67 -16.19 15.20
CA ASP A 134 -10.65 -16.92 15.98
C ASP A 134 -9.42 -17.22 15.13
N GLU A 135 -9.60 -17.49 13.84
CA GLU A 135 -8.49 -17.67 12.88
C GLU A 135 -7.61 -16.41 12.84
N LEU A 136 -8.19 -15.22 12.69
CA LEU A 136 -7.43 -13.96 12.65
C LEU A 136 -6.57 -13.77 13.90
N ARG A 137 -7.07 -14.17 15.09
CA ARG A 137 -6.32 -14.09 16.35
C ARG A 137 -5.08 -14.97 16.37
N HIS A 138 -5.13 -16.09 15.67
CA HIS A 138 -4.01 -17.04 15.60
C HIS A 138 -2.97 -16.70 14.52
N VAL A 139 -3.39 -16.04 13.44
CA VAL A 139 -2.49 -15.75 12.31
C VAL A 139 -1.75 -14.41 12.43
N THR A 140 -2.20 -13.48 13.30
CA THR A 140 -1.53 -12.17 13.43
C THR A 140 -1.70 -11.52 14.80
N ASN A 141 -0.61 -10.92 15.30
CA ASN A 141 -0.63 -10.14 16.53
C ASN A 141 -1.38 -8.79 16.37
N SER A 142 -1.60 -8.32 15.14
CA SER A 142 -2.33 -7.08 14.85
C SER A 142 -3.84 -7.28 14.68
N TRP A 143 -4.38 -8.40 15.11
CA TRP A 143 -5.78 -8.75 14.91
C TRP A 143 -6.76 -7.71 15.48
N LYS A 144 -6.45 -7.10 16.63
CA LYS A 144 -7.28 -6.04 17.23
C LYS A 144 -7.41 -4.83 16.32
N THR A 145 -6.27 -4.26 15.91
CA THR A 145 -6.23 -3.11 15.00
C THR A 145 -6.98 -3.41 13.69
N ARG A 146 -6.79 -4.60 13.14
CA ARG A 146 -7.47 -5.03 11.92
C ARG A 146 -8.99 -5.13 12.10
N SER A 147 -9.43 -5.65 13.24
CA SER A 147 -10.86 -5.74 13.57
C SER A 147 -11.47 -4.36 13.80
N GLU A 148 -10.75 -3.46 14.47
CA GLU A 148 -11.18 -2.08 14.66
C GLU A 148 -11.23 -1.30 13.34
N GLU A 149 -10.31 -1.53 12.41
CA GLU A 149 -10.36 -0.97 11.06
C GLU A 149 -11.58 -1.51 10.29
N TYR A 150 -11.85 -2.81 10.40
CA TYR A 150 -13.05 -3.40 9.79
C TYR A 150 -14.32 -2.70 10.30
N GLU A 151 -14.51 -2.61 11.62
CA GLU A 151 -15.68 -1.95 12.21
C GLU A 151 -15.75 -0.45 11.81
N THR A 152 -14.62 0.24 11.83
CA THR A 152 -14.53 1.66 11.49
C THR A 152 -14.99 1.95 10.05
N PHE A 153 -14.57 1.15 9.08
CA PHE A 153 -14.88 1.42 7.67
C PHE A 153 -16.16 0.75 7.17
N THR A 154 -16.66 -0.29 7.85
CA THR A 154 -17.87 -0.99 7.41
C THR A 154 -19.11 -0.63 8.20
N ASN A 155 -19.00 -0.42 9.51
CA ASN A 155 -20.15 -0.32 10.41
C ASN A 155 -20.31 1.05 11.09
N ASP A 156 -19.22 1.85 11.19
CA ASP A 156 -19.27 3.09 11.96
C ASP A 156 -20.07 4.20 11.24
N ALA A 157 -21.17 4.63 11.88
CA ALA A 157 -22.06 5.64 11.32
C ALA A 157 -21.41 7.03 11.24
N ASP A 158 -20.50 7.38 12.15
CA ASP A 158 -19.83 8.69 12.13
C ASP A 158 -18.84 8.80 10.97
N VAL A 159 -18.10 7.71 10.70
CA VAL A 159 -17.18 7.63 9.55
C VAL A 159 -17.98 7.74 8.23
N ARG A 160 -19.06 6.97 8.12
CA ARG A 160 -19.92 6.99 6.93
C ARG A 160 -20.52 8.38 6.69
N ARG A 161 -21.03 9.02 7.75
CA ARG A 161 -21.55 10.39 7.68
C ARG A 161 -20.47 11.36 7.24
N LEU A 162 -19.26 11.29 7.83
CA LEU A 162 -18.15 12.19 7.49
C LEU A 162 -17.74 12.07 6.01
N VAL A 163 -17.63 10.84 5.49
CA VAL A 163 -17.32 10.59 4.07
C VAL A 163 -18.38 11.23 3.17
N TYR A 164 -19.65 11.04 3.49
CA TYR A 164 -20.76 11.63 2.74
C TYR A 164 -20.76 13.16 2.78
N GLU A 165 -20.61 13.76 3.97
CA GLU A 165 -20.64 15.23 4.16
C GLU A 165 -19.44 15.93 3.48
N GLN A 166 -18.31 15.26 3.36
CA GLN A 166 -17.13 15.82 2.70
C GLN A 166 -17.04 15.49 1.20
N GLY A 167 -17.95 14.70 0.67
CA GLY A 167 -17.94 14.30 -0.73
C GLY A 167 -16.72 13.46 -1.13
N ILE A 168 -16.25 12.59 -0.22
CA ILE A 168 -15.11 11.68 -0.43
C ILE A 168 -15.59 10.43 -1.18
#